data_4afa9da5b89940c487827efe00b0ef87
#
_entry.id   4afa9da5b89940c487827efe00b0ef87
#
_cell.length_a   1.000
_cell.length_b   1.000
_cell.length_c   1.000
_cell.angle_alpha   90.00
_cell.angle_beta   90.00
_cell.angle_gamma   90.00
#
_symmetry.space_group_name_H-M   'P 1'
#
loop_
_entity.id
_entity.type
_entity.pdbx_description
1 polymer ?
#
loop_
_entity_poly.entity_id
_entity_poly.type
_entity_poly.pdbx_seq_one_letter_code
_entity_poly.pdbx_strand_id
1 'polypeptide(L)'
;LNISDNTLDKVREYLVKELNPHTLILFGSSVKGYFREDSDIDVAFISAKEVKSYDLYLLAQALVLEVGREVDLIDFTQASTVFKTQILGLGQVIYSNDPKKLAEFQIRTLKEYALLNEERAEILGNISSRGSIYGR
;
A
#
# COMPACT_ATOMS: atom_id res chain seq x y z
N LEU A 1 16.83 -1.25 4.66
CA LEU A 1 16.12 -0.06 4.20
C LEU A 1 17.05 0.89 3.47
N ASN A 2 16.55 1.51 2.43
CA ASN A 2 17.29 2.49 1.63
C ASN A 2 17.00 3.93 2.02
N ILE A 3 16.19 4.14 3.04
CA ILE A 3 15.82 5.44 3.59
C ILE A 3 16.54 5.63 4.93
N SER A 4 17.02 6.84 5.21
CA SER A 4 17.72 7.10 6.47
C SER A 4 16.78 6.94 7.67
N ASP A 5 17.31 6.51 8.79
CA ASP A 5 16.53 6.32 10.03
C ASP A 5 15.88 7.62 10.49
N ASN A 6 16.58 8.75 10.33
CA ASN A 6 16.04 10.05 10.71
C ASN A 6 14.82 10.45 9.86
N THR A 7 14.90 10.24 8.54
CA THR A 7 13.79 10.50 7.64
C THR A 7 12.61 9.56 7.96
N LEU A 8 12.88 8.30 8.19
CA LEU A 8 11.87 7.31 8.55
C LEU A 8 11.16 7.66 9.85
N ASP A 9 11.90 8.10 10.85
CA ASP A 9 11.33 8.54 12.13
C ASP A 9 10.41 9.73 11.96
N LYS A 10 10.81 10.72 11.17
CA LYS A 10 9.98 11.89 10.87
C LYS A 10 8.67 11.50 10.17
N VAL A 11 8.76 10.63 9.18
CA VAL A 11 7.58 10.14 8.44
C VAL A 11 6.64 9.42 9.40
N ARG A 12 7.17 8.51 10.20
CA ARG A 12 6.40 7.72 11.16
C ARG A 12 5.71 8.62 12.18
N GLU A 13 6.45 9.49 12.84
CA GLU A 13 5.92 10.37 13.88
C GLU A 13 4.82 11.27 13.34
N TYR A 14 5.05 11.88 12.18
CA TYR A 14 4.09 12.78 11.58
C TYR A 14 2.79 12.04 11.22
N LEU A 15 2.90 10.89 10.57
CA LEU A 15 1.72 10.15 10.13
C LEU A 15 0.95 9.54 11.29
N VAL A 16 1.63 9.08 12.31
CA VAL A 16 0.96 8.56 13.52
C VAL A 16 0.15 9.68 14.19
N LYS A 17 0.72 10.86 14.29
CA LYS A 17 0.06 12.02 14.89
C LYS A 17 -1.16 12.46 14.07
N GLU A 18 -1.02 12.57 12.76
CA GLU A 18 -2.04 13.19 11.91
C GLU A 18 -3.13 12.22 11.47
N LEU A 19 -2.79 10.96 11.24
CA LEU A 19 -3.74 9.97 10.71
C LEU A 19 -4.23 8.97 11.75
N ASN A 20 -3.54 8.87 12.88
CA ASN A 20 -3.83 7.88 13.91
C ASN A 20 -4.05 6.47 13.32
N PRO A 21 -3.13 5.98 12.48
CA PRO A 21 -3.27 4.67 11.87
C PRO A 21 -2.94 3.56 12.85
N HIS A 22 -3.42 2.35 12.61
CA HIS A 22 -2.91 1.22 13.36
C HIS A 22 -1.70 0.58 12.67
N THR A 23 -1.48 0.86 11.39
CA THR A 23 -0.37 0.31 10.62
C THR A 23 0.10 1.28 9.56
N LEU A 24 1.43 1.36 9.39
CA LEU A 24 2.09 2.06 8.28
C LEU A 24 3.01 1.08 7.56
N ILE A 25 2.94 1.07 6.23
CA ILE A 25 3.72 0.18 5.38
C ILE A 25 4.48 0.99 4.34
N LEU A 26 5.79 0.87 4.35
CA LEU A 26 6.65 1.46 3.33
C LEU A 26 6.69 0.51 2.14
N PHE A 27 6.52 1.02 0.93
CA PHE A 27 6.51 0.17 -0.26
C PHE A 27 7.15 0.88 -1.46
N GLY A 28 7.08 0.27 -2.64
CA GLY A 28 7.65 0.84 -3.85
C GLY A 28 9.17 0.89 -3.81
N SER A 29 9.75 1.91 -4.43
CA SER A 29 11.21 2.08 -4.51
C SER A 29 11.86 2.27 -3.14
N SER A 30 11.08 2.70 -2.13
CA SER A 30 11.58 2.90 -0.77
C SER A 30 12.13 1.62 -0.12
N VAL A 31 11.64 0.45 -0.55
CA VAL A 31 12.07 -0.85 -0.03
C VAL A 31 12.89 -1.64 -1.04
N LYS A 32 13.09 -1.13 -2.25
CA LYS A 32 13.88 -1.78 -3.29
C LYS A 32 15.33 -1.31 -3.24
N GLY A 33 16.25 -2.13 -3.72
CA GLY A 33 17.68 -1.87 -3.63
C GLY A 33 18.19 -0.70 -4.47
N TYR A 34 17.37 -0.08 -5.30
CA TYR A 34 17.75 1.05 -6.16
C TYR A 34 17.13 2.39 -5.74
N PHE A 35 16.72 2.50 -4.49
CA PHE A 35 16.20 3.76 -3.93
C PHE A 35 17.30 4.82 -3.93
N ARG A 36 16.98 6.01 -4.37
CA ARG A 36 17.90 7.17 -4.44
C ARG A 36 17.41 8.29 -3.55
N GLU A 37 18.28 9.30 -3.31
CA GLU A 37 17.93 10.47 -2.49
C GLU A 37 16.75 11.26 -3.07
N ASP A 38 16.58 11.26 -4.40
CA ASP A 38 15.49 11.93 -5.10
C ASP A 38 14.27 11.04 -5.34
N SER A 39 14.32 9.79 -4.89
CA SER A 39 13.18 8.86 -5.04
C SER A 39 12.03 9.24 -4.12
N ASP A 40 10.81 9.01 -4.57
CA ASP A 40 9.61 9.23 -3.78
C ASP A 40 9.54 8.23 -2.63
N ILE A 41 8.96 8.69 -1.53
CA ILE A 41 8.67 7.81 -0.39
C ILE A 41 7.21 7.39 -0.50
N ASP A 42 6.97 6.10 -0.66
CA ASP A 42 5.62 5.54 -0.79
C ASP A 42 5.20 4.87 0.51
N VAL A 43 4.14 5.38 1.13
CA VAL A 43 3.64 4.87 2.40
C VAL A 43 2.15 4.59 2.30
N ALA A 44 1.76 3.39 2.67
CA ALA A 44 0.37 3.03 2.84
C ALA A 44 0.02 3.09 4.33
N PHE A 45 -1.16 3.61 4.64
CA PHE A 45 -1.66 3.63 6.00
C PHE A 45 -2.97 2.85 6.10
N ILE A 46 -3.19 2.21 7.23
CA ILE A 46 -4.44 1.53 7.56
C ILE A 46 -5.00 2.21 8.82
N SER A 47 -6.12 2.89 8.65
CA SER A 47 -6.77 3.63 9.72
C SER A 47 -8.25 3.28 9.79
N ALA A 48 -8.84 3.41 10.97
CA ALA A 48 -10.26 3.20 11.15
C ALA A 48 -11.10 4.31 10.54
N LYS A 49 -10.52 5.50 10.37
CA LYS A 49 -11.21 6.66 9.80
C LYS A 49 -10.88 6.80 8.33
N GLU A 50 -11.90 7.09 7.53
CA GLU A 50 -11.71 7.47 6.14
C GLU A 50 -11.13 8.88 6.07
N VAL A 51 -10.12 9.06 5.22
CA VAL A 51 -9.49 10.36 4.98
C VAL A 51 -9.86 10.83 3.59
N LYS A 52 -10.38 12.05 3.49
CA LYS A 52 -10.75 12.63 2.20
C LYS A 52 -9.48 12.87 1.37
N SER A 53 -9.60 12.68 0.07
CA SER A 53 -8.47 12.82 -0.85
C SER A 53 -7.76 14.16 -0.74
N TYR A 54 -8.53 15.25 -0.57
CA TYR A 54 -7.93 16.57 -0.43
C TYR A 54 -7.13 16.72 0.87
N ASP A 55 -7.67 16.22 1.98
CA ASP A 55 -6.96 16.24 3.27
C ASP A 55 -5.69 15.42 3.21
N LEU A 56 -5.75 14.27 2.53
CA LEU A 56 -4.58 13.41 2.35
C LEU A 56 -3.51 14.10 1.51
N TYR A 57 -3.91 14.82 0.47
CA TYR A 57 -3.01 15.63 -0.34
C TYR A 57 -2.30 16.69 0.51
N LEU A 58 -3.05 17.41 1.35
CA LEU A 58 -2.46 18.44 2.22
C LEU A 58 -1.48 17.84 3.23
N LEU A 59 -1.81 16.68 3.80
CA LEU A 59 -0.92 15.97 4.71
C LEU A 59 0.39 15.57 4.02
N ALA A 60 0.28 15.05 2.79
CA ALA A 60 1.45 14.67 2.00
C ALA A 60 2.34 15.88 1.73
N GLN A 61 1.74 17.02 1.34
CA GLN A 61 2.50 18.24 1.06
C GLN A 61 3.22 18.77 2.31
N ALA A 62 2.55 18.74 3.46
CA ALA A 62 3.17 19.15 4.72
C ALA A 62 4.34 18.24 5.08
N LEU A 63 4.20 16.94 4.85
CA LEU A 63 5.26 15.98 5.11
C LEU A 63 6.46 16.16 4.18
N VAL A 64 6.21 16.53 2.91
CA VAL A 64 7.28 16.87 1.95
C VAL A 64 8.16 17.99 2.52
N LEU A 65 7.56 19.02 3.12
CA LEU A 65 8.32 20.12 3.73
C LEU A 65 9.18 19.65 4.90
N GLU A 66 8.73 18.66 5.64
CA GLU A 66 9.46 18.10 6.77
C GLU A 66 10.66 17.27 6.35
N VAL A 67 10.49 16.45 5.29
CA VAL A 67 11.50 15.46 4.91
C VAL A 67 12.31 15.85 3.67
N GLY A 68 11.86 16.87 2.92
CA GLY A 68 12.56 17.35 1.72
C GLY A 68 12.46 16.41 0.51
N ARG A 69 11.46 15.53 0.49
CA ARG A 69 11.26 14.53 -0.57
C ARG A 69 9.77 14.39 -0.85
N GLU A 70 9.44 14.01 -2.08
CA GLU A 70 8.06 13.68 -2.42
C GLU A 70 7.60 12.48 -1.62
N VAL A 71 6.39 12.57 -1.09
CA VAL A 71 5.76 11.51 -0.30
C VAL A 71 4.40 11.19 -0.90
N ASP A 72 4.21 9.93 -1.27
CA ASP A 72 2.92 9.42 -1.72
C ASP A 72 2.25 8.67 -0.57
N LEU A 73 1.09 9.16 -0.16
CA LEU A 73 0.29 8.53 0.89
C LEU A 73 -0.87 7.79 0.24
N ILE A 74 -0.96 6.50 0.53
CA ILE A 74 -2.00 5.62 0.00
C ILE A 74 -2.88 5.14 1.15
N ASP A 75 -4.19 5.35 1.02
CA ASP A 75 -5.15 4.73 1.93
C ASP A 75 -5.31 3.26 1.52
N PHE A 76 -4.77 2.36 2.33
CA PHE A 76 -4.78 0.93 2.04
C PHE A 76 -6.19 0.41 1.78
N THR A 77 -7.18 0.88 2.55
CA THR A 77 -8.55 0.38 2.43
C THR A 77 -9.20 0.76 1.09
N GLN A 78 -8.72 1.82 0.45
CA GLN A 78 -9.22 2.28 -0.85
C GLN A 78 -8.47 1.70 -2.04
N ALA A 79 -7.39 0.96 -1.80
CA ALA A 79 -6.60 0.36 -2.87
C ALA A 79 -7.32 -0.85 -3.47
N SER A 80 -7.00 -1.18 -4.73
CA SER A 80 -7.49 -2.39 -5.36
C SER A 80 -6.94 -3.63 -4.64
N THR A 81 -7.61 -4.76 -4.81
CA THR A 81 -7.16 -6.04 -4.23
C THR A 81 -5.74 -6.38 -4.68
N VAL A 82 -5.44 -6.20 -5.98
CA VAL A 82 -4.10 -6.46 -6.52
C VAL A 82 -3.08 -5.56 -5.86
N PHE A 83 -3.37 -4.26 -5.73
CA PHE A 83 -2.44 -3.31 -5.13
C PHE A 83 -2.23 -3.59 -3.64
N LYS A 84 -3.31 -3.88 -2.91
CA LYS A 84 -3.21 -4.31 -1.49
C LYS A 84 -2.26 -5.51 -1.34
N THR A 85 -2.39 -6.50 -2.21
CA THR A 85 -1.55 -7.70 -2.18
C THR A 85 -0.08 -7.34 -2.42
N GLN A 86 0.20 -6.44 -3.34
CA GLN A 86 1.56 -5.97 -3.61
C GLN A 86 2.14 -5.22 -2.40
N ILE A 87 1.36 -4.33 -1.79
CA ILE A 87 1.78 -3.58 -0.61
C ILE A 87 2.14 -4.54 0.53
N LEU A 88 1.27 -5.52 0.81
CA LEU A 88 1.50 -6.48 1.89
C LEU A 88 2.65 -7.44 1.59
N GLY A 89 2.78 -7.86 0.33
CA GLY A 89 3.79 -8.84 -0.05
C GLY A 89 5.20 -8.27 -0.23
N LEU A 90 5.30 -7.06 -0.73
CA LEU A 90 6.59 -6.43 -1.06
C LEU A 90 6.96 -5.29 -0.12
N GLY A 91 6.01 -4.80 0.65
CA GLY A 91 6.21 -3.68 1.54
C GLY A 91 6.85 -4.07 2.86
N GLN A 92 7.22 -3.06 3.62
CA GLN A 92 7.79 -3.23 4.95
C GLN A 92 6.96 -2.46 5.96
N VAL A 93 6.48 -3.16 6.99
CA VAL A 93 5.75 -2.53 8.09
C VAL A 93 6.71 -1.69 8.90
N ILE A 94 6.49 -0.39 8.95
CA ILE A 94 7.32 0.54 9.72
C ILE A 94 6.67 0.97 11.02
N TYR A 95 5.39 0.68 11.18
CA TYR A 95 4.65 0.96 12.40
C TYR A 95 3.42 0.08 12.49
N SER A 96 3.16 -0.47 13.66
CA SER A 96 1.91 -1.16 13.95
C SER A 96 1.66 -1.10 15.46
N ASN A 97 0.50 -0.54 15.85
CA ASN A 97 0.09 -0.54 17.25
C ASN A 97 -0.94 -1.63 17.55
N ASP A 98 -1.36 -2.37 16.53
CA ASP A 98 -2.33 -3.44 16.66
C ASP A 98 -2.01 -4.57 15.66
N PRO A 99 -1.03 -5.43 15.99
CA PRO A 99 -0.63 -6.52 15.09
C PRO A 99 -1.77 -7.49 14.75
N LYS A 100 -2.75 -7.62 15.64
CA LYS A 100 -3.92 -8.46 15.41
C LYS A 100 -4.78 -7.90 14.26
N LYS A 101 -5.01 -6.59 14.26
CA LYS A 101 -5.74 -5.94 13.16
C LYS A 101 -4.97 -6.05 11.84
N LEU A 102 -3.66 -5.88 11.89
CA LEU A 102 -2.84 -6.07 10.69
C LEU A 102 -3.00 -7.49 10.14
N ALA A 103 -2.94 -8.50 11.00
CA ALA A 103 -3.14 -9.89 10.59
C ALA A 103 -4.53 -10.10 9.98
N GLU A 104 -5.56 -9.49 10.54
CA GLU A 104 -6.92 -9.56 9.99
C GLU A 104 -6.98 -8.97 8.57
N PHE A 105 -6.34 -7.84 8.34
CA PHE A 105 -6.27 -7.24 7.01
C PHE A 105 -5.48 -8.10 6.03
N GLN A 106 -4.38 -8.70 6.47
CA GLN A 106 -3.59 -9.62 5.66
C GLN A 106 -4.40 -10.82 5.23
N ILE A 107 -5.11 -11.46 6.14
CA ILE A 107 -5.97 -12.62 5.86
C ILE A 107 -7.09 -12.23 4.90
N ARG A 108 -7.76 -11.12 5.15
CA ARG A 108 -8.85 -10.64 4.28
C ARG A 108 -8.36 -10.37 2.87
N THR A 109 -7.21 -9.71 2.75
CA THR A 109 -6.64 -9.40 1.44
C THR A 109 -6.27 -10.67 0.67
N LEU A 110 -5.68 -11.64 1.35
CA LEU A 110 -5.35 -12.93 0.72
C LEU A 110 -6.61 -13.67 0.24
N LYS A 111 -7.68 -13.64 1.03
CA LYS A 111 -8.96 -14.25 0.64
C LYS A 111 -9.58 -13.55 -0.58
N GLU A 112 -9.57 -12.23 -0.59
CA GLU A 112 -10.05 -11.43 -1.72
C GLU A 112 -9.24 -11.73 -2.98
N TYR A 113 -7.93 -11.84 -2.85
CA TYR A 113 -7.04 -12.12 -3.96
C TYR A 113 -7.25 -13.53 -4.50
N ALA A 114 -7.42 -14.51 -3.63
CA ALA A 114 -7.71 -15.89 -4.03
C ALA A 114 -9.04 -15.97 -4.80
N LEU A 115 -10.07 -15.28 -4.31
CA LEU A 115 -11.37 -15.22 -4.99
C LEU A 115 -11.24 -14.55 -6.36
N LEU A 116 -10.50 -13.46 -6.45
CA LEU A 116 -10.24 -12.78 -7.72
C LEU A 116 -9.54 -13.70 -8.72
N ASN A 117 -8.57 -14.47 -8.27
CA ASN A 117 -7.86 -15.43 -9.10
C ASN A 117 -8.77 -16.58 -9.57
N GLU A 118 -9.68 -17.06 -8.73
CA GLU A 118 -10.67 -18.05 -9.12
C GLU A 118 -11.59 -17.51 -10.22
N GLU A 119 -12.07 -16.28 -10.06
CA GLU A 119 -12.91 -15.62 -11.06
C GLU A 119 -12.17 -15.46 -12.38
N ARG A 120 -10.90 -15.04 -12.34
CA ARG A 120 -10.06 -14.89 -13.52
C ARG A 120 -9.82 -16.24 -14.19
N ALA A 121 -9.53 -17.27 -13.43
CA ALA A 121 -9.31 -18.62 -13.95
C ALA A 121 -10.57 -19.15 -14.63
N GLU A 122 -11.74 -18.91 -14.05
CA GLU A 122 -13.02 -19.30 -14.63
C GLU A 122 -13.28 -18.57 -15.95
N ILE A 123 -13.06 -17.26 -15.99
CA ILE A 123 -13.19 -16.45 -17.20
C ILE A 123 -12.23 -16.96 -18.29
N LEU A 124 -10.97 -17.19 -17.95
CA LEU A 124 -9.97 -17.70 -18.88
C LEU A 124 -10.31 -19.11 -19.38
N GLY A 125 -10.84 -19.95 -18.49
CA GLY A 125 -11.31 -21.26 -18.85
C GLY A 125 -12.46 -21.22 -19.86
N ASN A 126 -13.40 -20.31 -19.66
CA ASN A 126 -14.50 -20.09 -20.59
C ASN A 126 -14.02 -19.56 -21.95
N ILE A 127 -13.08 -18.64 -21.94
CA ILE A 127 -12.47 -18.10 -23.16
C ILE A 127 -11.73 -19.23 -23.89
N SER A 128 -10.96 -20.04 -23.19
CA SER A 128 -10.23 -21.17 -23.76
C SER A 128 -11.16 -22.19 -24.39
N SER A 129 -12.27 -22.53 -23.71
CA SER A 129 -13.26 -23.47 -24.25
C SER A 129 -14.02 -22.91 -25.46
N ARG A 130 -14.08 -21.58 -25.59
CA ARG A 130 -14.71 -20.90 -26.72
C ARG A 130 -13.69 -20.41 -27.73
N GLY A 131 -12.42 -20.79 -27.60
CA GLY A 131 -11.35 -20.33 -28.48
C GLY A 131 -11.60 -20.55 -29.94
N SER A 132 -12.24 -21.64 -30.31
CA SER A 132 -12.61 -21.94 -31.69
C SER A 132 -13.60 -20.94 -32.30
N ILE A 133 -14.38 -20.25 -31.46
CA ILE A 133 -15.31 -19.20 -31.91
C ILE A 133 -14.57 -18.01 -32.52
N TYR A 134 -13.34 -17.78 -32.12
CA TYR A 134 -12.51 -16.68 -32.61
C TYR A 134 -11.58 -17.09 -33.75
N GLY A 135 -11.85 -18.18 -34.40
CA GLY A 135 -11.12 -18.59 -35.60
C GLY A 135 -9.80 -19.28 -35.33
N ARG A 136 -9.66 -19.88 -34.20
CA ARG A 136 -8.42 -20.57 -33.84
C ARG A 136 -8.47 -22.05 -33.99
#